data_7392b51db0910985e2f6ec7c3ce16d2c
#
_entry.id   7392b51db0910985e2f6ec7c3ce16d2c
#
_cell.length_a   1.000
_cell.length_b   1.000
_cell.length_c   1.000
_cell.angle_alpha   90.00
_cell.angle_beta   90.00
_cell.angle_gamma   90.00
#
_symmetry.space_group_name_H-M   'P 1'
#
loop_
_entity.id
_entity.type
_entity.pdbx_description
1 polymer ?
#
loop_
_entity_poly.entity_id
_entity_poly.type
_entity_poly.pdbx_seq_one_letter_code
_entity_poly.pdbx_strand_id
1 'polypeptide(L)'
;MNRDELENYILENYSSEIDFPWAKFPNYEVFRHKDNRKWFALIMDVSKNKLELEGDESMDVVNFKCDSILIDSLRNENGFFPAYHMNKEHWITVSLDDVCDEKIKMLLDISFELTLSK
;
A
#
# COMPACT_ATOMS: atom_id res chain seq x y z
N MET A 1 12.63 -0.70 1.90
CA MET A 1 12.39 -2.13 2.14
C MET A 1 11.77 -2.77 0.90
N ASN A 2 12.02 -4.07 0.69
CA ASN A 2 11.38 -4.78 -0.40
C ASN A 2 10.04 -5.38 0.07
N ARG A 3 9.31 -6.04 -0.87
CA ARG A 3 7.98 -6.54 -0.53
C ARG A 3 8.01 -7.67 0.50
N ASP A 4 9.04 -8.52 0.47
CA ASP A 4 9.14 -9.62 1.45
C ASP A 4 9.42 -9.07 2.85
N GLU A 5 10.25 -8.04 2.95
CA GLU A 5 10.52 -7.37 4.22
C GLU A 5 9.27 -6.68 4.76
N LEU A 6 8.49 -6.04 3.91
CA LEU A 6 7.25 -5.40 4.32
C LEU A 6 6.22 -6.44 4.76
N GLU A 7 6.06 -7.53 4.00
CA GLU A 7 5.16 -8.63 4.38
C GLU A 7 5.51 -9.17 5.75
N ASN A 8 6.79 -9.47 5.97
CA ASN A 8 7.25 -10.00 7.27
C ASN A 8 7.01 -8.99 8.40
N TYR A 9 7.28 -7.72 8.14
CA TYR A 9 7.06 -6.66 9.13
C TYR A 9 5.58 -6.58 9.53
N ILE A 10 4.67 -6.63 8.56
CA ILE A 10 3.24 -6.59 8.83
C ILE A 10 2.81 -7.81 9.65
N LEU A 11 3.23 -9.00 9.25
CA LEU A 11 2.85 -10.22 9.94
C LEU A 11 3.39 -10.29 11.38
N GLU A 12 4.56 -9.72 11.63
CA GLU A 12 5.17 -9.71 12.96
C GLU A 12 4.57 -8.65 13.89
N ASN A 13 4.06 -7.55 13.35
CA ASN A 13 3.66 -6.39 14.16
C ASN A 13 2.17 -6.09 14.17
N TYR A 14 1.39 -6.69 13.30
CA TYR A 14 -0.04 -6.41 13.15
C TYR A 14 -0.85 -7.70 13.11
N SER A 15 -1.97 -7.72 13.80
CA SER A 15 -2.92 -8.82 13.73
C SER A 15 -3.62 -8.77 12.36
N SER A 16 -3.22 -9.64 11.43
CA SER A 16 -3.64 -9.54 10.04
C SER A 16 -3.75 -10.90 9.37
N GLU A 17 -4.55 -10.94 8.32
CA GLU A 17 -4.66 -12.07 7.40
C GLU A 17 -4.29 -11.62 6.00
N ILE A 18 -3.62 -12.50 5.25
CA ILE A 18 -3.25 -12.25 3.86
C ILE A 18 -4.28 -12.90 2.95
N ASP A 19 -4.62 -12.20 1.86
CA ASP A 19 -5.52 -12.70 0.84
C ASP A 19 -4.99 -12.31 -0.55
N PHE A 20 -5.27 -13.15 -1.55
CA PHE A 20 -4.91 -12.91 -2.95
C PHE A 20 -6.20 -12.96 -3.78
N PRO A 21 -7.02 -11.88 -3.75
CA PRO A 21 -8.39 -11.96 -4.26
C PRO A 21 -8.52 -11.95 -5.79
N TRP A 22 -7.44 -11.66 -6.51
CA TRP A 22 -7.51 -11.53 -7.98
C TRP A 22 -6.75 -12.64 -8.69
N ALA A 23 -7.45 -13.52 -9.35
CA ALA A 23 -6.84 -14.61 -10.13
C ALA A 23 -5.92 -14.08 -11.23
N LYS A 24 -6.29 -12.95 -11.85
CA LYS A 24 -5.49 -12.33 -12.93
C LYS A 24 -4.24 -11.63 -12.43
N PHE A 25 -4.17 -11.34 -11.14
CA PHE A 25 -3.04 -10.63 -10.52
C PHE A 25 -2.57 -11.44 -9.31
N PRO A 26 -1.89 -12.58 -9.55
CA PRO A 26 -1.56 -13.49 -8.45
C PRO A 26 -0.56 -12.94 -7.44
N ASN A 27 0.14 -11.86 -7.79
CA ASN A 27 1.10 -11.22 -6.89
C ASN A 27 0.51 -10.02 -6.14
N TYR A 28 -0.77 -9.71 -6.33
CA TYR A 28 -1.45 -8.66 -5.57
C TYR A 28 -1.90 -9.24 -4.25
N GLU A 29 -1.34 -8.71 -3.17
CA GLU A 29 -1.43 -9.28 -1.82
C GLU A 29 -2.12 -8.28 -0.89
N VAL A 30 -3.30 -8.66 -0.38
CA VAL A 30 -4.11 -7.84 0.50
C VAL A 30 -3.89 -8.25 1.95
N PHE A 31 -3.74 -7.26 2.82
CA PHE A 31 -3.66 -7.46 4.26
C PHE A 31 -4.94 -6.94 4.90
N ARG A 32 -5.62 -7.80 5.64
CA ARG A 32 -6.90 -7.51 6.30
C ARG A 32 -6.76 -7.59 7.81
N HIS A 33 -7.56 -6.80 8.50
CA HIS A 33 -7.76 -7.01 9.94
C HIS A 33 -8.43 -8.36 10.18
N LYS A 34 -7.98 -9.10 11.18
CA LYS A 34 -8.61 -10.37 11.55
C LYS A 34 -10.03 -10.19 12.06
N ASP A 35 -10.28 -9.08 12.79
CA ASP A 35 -11.56 -8.85 13.46
C ASP A 35 -12.65 -8.40 12.49
N ASN A 36 -12.41 -7.32 11.74
CA ASN A 36 -13.44 -6.72 10.89
C ASN A 36 -13.28 -7.00 9.40
N ARG A 37 -12.19 -7.66 9.01
CA ARG A 37 -11.88 -8.05 7.62
C ARG A 37 -11.61 -6.87 6.68
N LYS A 38 -11.49 -5.66 7.19
CA LYS A 38 -11.19 -4.49 6.37
C LYS A 38 -9.75 -4.52 5.90
N TRP A 39 -9.52 -4.08 4.67
CA TRP A 39 -8.18 -3.98 4.08
C TRP A 39 -7.45 -2.80 4.70
N PHE A 40 -6.16 -2.96 4.99
CA PHE A 40 -5.32 -1.84 5.41
C PHE A 40 -4.03 -1.72 4.62
N ALA A 41 -3.67 -2.71 3.80
CA ALA A 41 -2.52 -2.63 2.90
C ALA A 41 -2.74 -3.53 1.70
N LEU A 42 -2.23 -3.11 0.55
CA LEU A 42 -2.25 -3.90 -0.69
C LEU A 42 -0.90 -3.76 -1.36
N ILE A 43 -0.13 -4.84 -1.41
CA ILE A 43 1.15 -4.88 -2.11
C ILE A 43 0.92 -5.35 -3.53
N MET A 44 1.48 -4.63 -4.50
CA MET A 44 1.33 -4.95 -5.91
C MET A 44 2.65 -4.82 -6.66
N ASP A 45 2.78 -5.55 -7.76
CA ASP A 45 3.79 -5.27 -8.77
C ASP A 45 3.07 -4.60 -9.95
N VAL A 46 3.52 -3.42 -10.33
CA VAL A 46 2.84 -2.57 -11.31
C VAL A 46 3.86 -2.05 -12.31
N SER A 47 3.50 -2.06 -13.60
CA SER A 47 4.36 -1.44 -14.62
C SER A 47 4.41 0.07 -14.39
N LYS A 48 5.59 0.66 -14.58
CA LYS A 48 5.79 2.11 -14.41
C LYS A 48 4.80 2.95 -15.20
N ASN A 49 4.49 2.54 -16.43
CA ASN A 49 3.56 3.28 -17.27
C ASN A 49 2.13 3.35 -16.70
N LYS A 50 1.76 2.43 -15.82
CA LYS A 50 0.46 2.46 -15.14
C LYS A 50 0.39 3.55 -14.08
N LEU A 51 1.55 4.06 -13.64
CA LEU A 51 1.66 5.16 -12.70
C LEU A 51 2.10 6.46 -13.40
N GLU A 52 1.98 6.49 -14.73
CA GLU A 52 2.36 7.64 -15.56
C GLU A 52 3.86 7.94 -15.54
N LEU A 53 4.66 6.94 -15.25
CA LEU A 53 6.11 7.01 -15.36
C LEU A 53 6.56 6.43 -16.70
N GLU A 54 7.77 6.80 -17.14
CA GLU A 54 8.34 6.24 -18.36
C GLU A 54 8.79 4.80 -18.15
N GLY A 55 8.53 3.97 -19.16
CA GLY A 55 8.97 2.59 -19.16
C GLY A 55 7.87 1.61 -18.80
N ASP A 56 8.16 0.34 -19.05
CA ASP A 56 7.23 -0.77 -18.79
C ASP A 56 7.77 -1.74 -17.73
N GLU A 57 8.89 -1.40 -17.09
CA GLU A 57 9.45 -2.22 -16.04
C GLU A 57 8.47 -2.28 -14.86
N SER A 58 8.47 -3.43 -14.21
CA SER A 58 7.66 -3.64 -13.01
C SER A 58 8.30 -2.97 -11.80
N MET A 59 7.49 -2.38 -10.94
CA MET A 59 7.94 -1.85 -9.67
C MET A 59 7.00 -2.30 -8.56
N ASP A 60 7.55 -2.52 -7.37
CA ASP A 60 6.75 -2.93 -6.22
C ASP A 60 6.22 -1.71 -5.49
N VAL A 61 4.92 -1.71 -5.26
CA VAL A 61 4.24 -0.62 -4.58
C VAL A 61 3.32 -1.17 -3.50
N VAL A 62 2.94 -0.30 -2.56
CA VAL A 62 1.94 -0.63 -1.55
C VAL A 62 0.91 0.49 -1.48
N ASN A 63 -0.35 0.11 -1.37
CA ASN A 63 -1.44 1.05 -1.13
C ASN A 63 -1.78 1.07 0.35
N PHE A 64 -1.87 2.27 0.90
CA PHE A 64 -2.31 2.50 2.28
C PHE A 64 -3.50 3.43 2.30
N LYS A 65 -4.40 3.23 3.25
CA LYS A 65 -5.49 4.17 3.48
C LYS A 65 -4.99 5.38 4.27
N CYS A 66 -5.40 6.57 3.82
CA CYS A 66 -5.04 7.84 4.45
C CYS A 66 -6.21 8.81 4.36
N ASP A 67 -6.20 9.84 5.21
CA ASP A 67 -7.16 10.92 5.02
C ASP A 67 -6.76 11.79 3.82
N SER A 68 -7.73 12.54 3.28
CA SER A 68 -7.54 13.28 2.04
C SER A 68 -6.52 14.43 2.17
N ILE A 69 -6.39 15.03 3.35
CA ILE A 69 -5.42 16.10 3.57
C ILE A 69 -4.00 15.55 3.49
N LEU A 70 -3.75 14.42 4.13
CA LEU A 70 -2.44 13.78 4.09
C LEU A 70 -2.11 13.32 2.67
N ILE A 71 -3.09 12.74 1.97
CA ILE A 71 -2.90 12.30 0.58
C ILE A 71 -2.47 13.47 -0.30
N ASP A 72 -3.13 14.60 -0.21
CA ASP A 72 -2.80 15.79 -1.00
C ASP A 72 -1.35 16.24 -0.76
N SER A 73 -0.92 16.19 0.48
CA SER A 73 0.46 16.54 0.85
C SER A 73 1.47 15.53 0.28
N LEU A 74 1.19 14.24 0.45
CA LEU A 74 2.10 13.17 0.03
C LEU A 74 2.27 13.09 -1.49
N ARG A 75 1.23 13.41 -2.26
CA ARG A 75 1.26 13.31 -3.72
C ARG A 75 2.29 14.22 -4.37
N ASN A 76 2.79 15.20 -3.65
CA ASN A 76 3.85 16.08 -4.12
C ASN A 76 5.25 15.58 -3.79
N GLU A 77 5.35 14.49 -3.03
CA GLU A 77 6.63 13.91 -2.64
C GLU A 77 7.03 12.80 -3.60
N ASN A 78 8.34 12.63 -3.78
CA ASN A 78 8.88 11.55 -4.63
C ASN A 78 8.49 10.17 -4.07
N GLY A 79 8.05 9.29 -4.95
CA GLY A 79 7.67 7.94 -4.57
C GLY A 79 6.21 7.75 -4.19
N PHE A 80 5.40 8.81 -4.29
CA PHE A 80 3.97 8.77 -3.99
C PHE A 80 3.15 9.04 -5.24
N PHE A 81 2.07 8.28 -5.42
CA PHE A 81 1.22 8.33 -6.62
C PHE A 81 -0.25 8.24 -6.24
N PRO A 82 -1.15 8.78 -7.08
CA PRO A 82 -2.57 8.51 -6.90
C PRO A 82 -2.83 7.02 -6.82
N ALA A 83 -3.71 6.60 -5.93
CA ALA A 83 -3.93 5.18 -5.67
C ALA A 83 -4.28 4.41 -6.94
N TYR A 84 -3.50 3.41 -7.24
CA TYR A 84 -3.74 2.50 -8.36
C TYR A 84 -4.72 1.43 -7.91
N HIS A 85 -5.78 1.19 -8.69
CA HIS A 85 -6.85 0.22 -8.41
C HIS A 85 -7.75 0.53 -7.21
N MET A 86 -7.60 1.66 -6.57
CA MET A 86 -8.40 2.00 -5.39
C MET A 86 -8.86 3.45 -5.44
N ASN A 87 -9.73 3.83 -4.52
CA ASN A 87 -10.25 5.19 -4.42
C ASN A 87 -9.13 6.18 -4.09
N LYS A 88 -8.93 7.14 -4.97
CA LYS A 88 -7.81 8.09 -4.89
C LYS A 88 -7.98 9.16 -3.81
N GLU A 89 -9.19 9.30 -3.26
CA GLU A 89 -9.44 10.23 -2.17
C GLU A 89 -9.11 9.65 -0.80
N HIS A 90 -9.08 8.32 -0.70
CA HIS A 90 -8.91 7.62 0.58
C HIS A 90 -7.70 6.70 0.63
N TRP A 91 -7.02 6.51 -0.49
CA TRP A 91 -5.86 5.63 -0.58
C TRP A 91 -4.73 6.31 -1.33
N ILE A 92 -3.49 5.89 -1.06
CA ILE A 92 -2.30 6.38 -1.75
C ILE A 92 -1.40 5.20 -2.14
N THR A 93 -0.75 5.32 -3.30
CA THR A 93 0.22 4.32 -3.76
C THR A 93 1.63 4.80 -3.42
N VAL A 94 2.42 3.93 -2.82
CA VAL A 94 3.76 4.23 -2.31
C VAL A 94 4.77 3.29 -2.98
N SER A 95 5.82 3.86 -3.59
CA SER A 95 6.91 3.08 -4.16
C SER A 95 7.82 2.55 -3.06
N LEU A 96 7.98 1.24 -2.97
CA LEU A 96 8.83 0.63 -1.95
C LEU A 96 10.30 0.99 -2.12
N ASP A 97 10.75 1.17 -3.36
CA ASP A 97 12.16 1.48 -3.65
C ASP A 97 12.51 2.95 -3.36
N ASP A 98 11.54 3.85 -3.47
CA ASP A 98 11.81 5.30 -3.43
C ASP A 98 11.52 5.95 -2.08
N VAL A 99 10.75 5.29 -1.23
CA VAL A 99 10.32 5.85 0.06
C VAL A 99 11.03 5.13 1.20
N CYS A 100 11.52 5.89 2.18
CA CYS A 100 12.28 5.33 3.28
C CYS A 100 11.40 4.46 4.20
N ASP A 101 12.05 3.50 4.88
CA ASP A 101 11.37 2.52 5.71
C ASP A 101 10.53 3.15 6.82
N GLU A 102 11.06 4.19 7.47
CA GLU A 102 10.35 4.88 8.55
C GLU A 102 9.04 5.48 8.06
N LYS A 103 9.05 6.06 6.86
CA LYS A 103 7.86 6.66 6.26
C LYS A 103 6.83 5.58 5.90
N ILE A 104 7.29 4.47 5.35
CA ILE A 104 6.43 3.33 5.02
C ILE A 104 5.77 2.79 6.29
N LYS A 105 6.55 2.59 7.35
CA LYS A 105 6.01 2.08 8.62
C LYS A 105 5.02 3.05 9.27
N MET A 106 5.30 4.34 9.19
CA MET A 106 4.38 5.36 9.70
C MET A 106 3.04 5.32 8.97
N LEU A 107 3.08 5.23 7.64
CA LEU A 107 1.85 5.19 6.82
C LEU A 107 1.08 3.89 7.01
N LEU A 108 1.79 2.78 7.19
CA LEU A 108 1.17 1.50 7.52
C LEU A 108 0.39 1.60 8.83
N ASP A 109 0.99 2.20 9.84
CA ASP A 109 0.34 2.37 11.14
C ASP A 109 -0.90 3.25 11.05
N ILE A 110 -0.82 4.36 10.31
CA ILE A 110 -1.96 5.23 10.06
C ILE A 110 -3.08 4.45 9.37
N SER A 111 -2.76 3.69 8.34
CA SER A 111 -3.74 2.89 7.60
C SER A 111 -4.41 1.86 8.50
N PHE A 112 -3.62 1.17 9.31
CA PHE A 112 -4.13 0.17 10.24
C PHE A 112 -5.12 0.80 11.23
N GLU A 113 -4.76 1.94 11.80
CA GLU A 113 -5.60 2.65 12.77
C GLU A 113 -6.90 3.18 12.12
N LEU A 114 -6.81 3.73 10.91
CA LEU A 114 -7.99 4.26 10.20
C LEU A 114 -9.01 3.17 9.85
N THR A 115 -8.59 1.94 9.75
CA THR A 115 -9.45 0.82 9.34
C THR A 115 -9.86 -0.07 10.51
N LEU A 116 -9.45 0.26 11.73
CA LEU A 116 -9.91 -0.46 12.91
C LEU A 116 -11.42 -0.28 13.09
N SER A 117 -12.08 -1.33 13.54
CA SER A 117 -13.50 -1.28 13.81
C SER A 117 -13.76 -0.47 15.09
N LYS A 118 -14.80 0.33 15.05
CA LYS A 118 -15.27 1.09 16.20
C LYS A 118 -16.59 0.53 16.68
#